data_a324b618588dca31d6f4373a2dcc5f55
#
_entry.id   a324b618588dca31d6f4373a2dcc5f55
#
_cell.length_a   1.000
_cell.length_b   1.000
_cell.length_c   1.000
_cell.angle_alpha   90.00
_cell.angle_beta   90.00
_cell.angle_gamma   90.00
#
_symmetry.space_group_name_H-M   'P 1'
#
loop_
_entity.id
_entity.type
_entity.pdbx_description
1 polymer ?
#
loop_
_entity_poly.entity_id
_entity_poly.type
_entity_poly.pdbx_seq_one_letter_code
_entity_poly.pdbx_strand_id
1 'polypeptide(L)'
;MKKFYFVISFILCLFLAACSKKESEIFTEQNAQVTADEKLGTKWGDEVTSHVTEVNLARLSDQPIAESQVRYANKQYQGKTVNSISLAAGKMSFSIVDDADHVLPLFRDGQSYYLSGQDGQSYQLKYENHTDNIFEVVASV
;
A
#
# COMPACT_ATOMS: atom_id res chain seq x y z
N MET A 1 -65.71 16.62 -8.13
CA MET A 1 -64.48 17.10 -7.47
C MET A 1 -63.98 16.18 -6.35
N LYS A 2 -64.85 15.56 -5.51
CA LYS A 2 -64.39 14.66 -4.43
C LYS A 2 -63.66 13.37 -4.90
N LYS A 3 -63.98 12.85 -6.07
CA LYS A 3 -63.34 11.66 -6.64
C LYS A 3 -61.89 11.93 -7.12
N PHE A 4 -61.61 13.17 -7.50
CA PHE A 4 -60.28 13.58 -8.00
C PHE A 4 -59.26 13.65 -6.86
N TYR A 5 -59.64 14.12 -5.72
CA TYR A 5 -58.77 14.15 -4.52
C TYR A 5 -58.45 12.76 -3.98
N PHE A 6 -59.33 11.79 -4.17
CA PHE A 6 -59.12 10.41 -3.71
C PHE A 6 -58.03 9.72 -4.57
N VAL A 7 -58.02 9.99 -5.88
CA VAL A 7 -57.02 9.42 -6.79
C VAL A 7 -55.65 10.07 -6.53
N ILE A 8 -55.60 11.37 -6.30
CA ILE A 8 -54.34 12.07 -5.99
C ILE A 8 -53.76 11.61 -4.65
N SER A 9 -54.62 11.40 -3.64
CA SER A 9 -54.18 10.88 -2.33
C SER A 9 -53.65 9.46 -2.41
N PHE A 10 -54.21 8.61 -3.29
CA PHE A 10 -53.77 7.23 -3.47
C PHE A 10 -52.41 7.18 -4.22
N ILE A 11 -52.20 8.06 -5.18
CA ILE A 11 -50.93 8.16 -5.92
C ILE A 11 -49.82 8.68 -4.98
N LEU A 12 -50.14 9.62 -4.07
CA LEU A 12 -49.16 10.16 -3.12
C LEU A 12 -48.69 9.10 -2.10
N CYS A 13 -49.59 8.19 -1.68
CA CYS A 13 -49.22 7.09 -0.80
C CYS A 13 -48.36 6.02 -1.45
N LEU A 14 -48.45 5.86 -2.78
CA LEU A 14 -47.59 4.91 -3.52
C LEU A 14 -46.14 5.38 -3.63
N PHE A 15 -45.87 6.68 -3.57
CA PHE A 15 -44.52 7.21 -3.60
C PHE A 15 -43.76 7.15 -2.25
N LEU A 16 -44.50 6.97 -1.14
CA LEU A 16 -43.89 6.87 0.19
C LEU A 16 -43.44 5.45 0.58
N ALA A 17 -43.81 4.44 -0.21
CA ALA A 17 -43.40 3.04 0.04
C ALA A 17 -42.04 2.65 -0.62
N ALA A 18 -41.41 3.56 -1.35
CA ALA A 18 -40.16 3.27 -2.09
C ALA A 18 -38.86 3.68 -1.36
N CYS A 19 -38.94 4.10 -0.11
CA CYS A 19 -37.78 4.47 0.68
C CYS A 19 -37.73 3.73 2.00
N SER A 20 -37.49 2.41 1.95
CA SER A 20 -36.99 1.67 3.11
C SER A 20 -36.54 0.27 2.72
N LYS A 21 -35.38 0.21 2.07
CA LYS A 21 -34.49 -0.91 2.22
C LYS A 21 -33.07 -0.36 2.09
N LYS A 22 -32.58 0.14 3.19
CA LYS A 22 -31.16 0.17 3.44
C LYS A 22 -30.80 -1.27 3.84
N GLU A 23 -30.62 -2.10 2.86
CA GLU A 23 -29.90 -3.34 3.02
C GLU A 23 -28.48 -2.94 3.41
N SER A 24 -28.11 -3.24 4.65
CA SER A 24 -26.73 -3.38 5.02
C SER A 24 -26.17 -4.42 4.05
N GLU A 25 -25.47 -3.97 3.02
CA GLU A 25 -24.59 -4.83 2.26
C GLU A 25 -23.56 -5.34 3.26
N ILE A 26 -23.84 -6.53 3.78
CA ILE A 26 -22.80 -7.43 4.22
C ILE A 26 -21.84 -7.45 3.02
N PHE A 27 -20.64 -6.94 3.21
CA PHE A 27 -19.52 -7.19 2.32
C PHE A 27 -19.39 -8.70 2.23
N THR A 28 -20.18 -9.31 1.36
CA THR A 28 -19.82 -10.60 0.82
C THR A 28 -18.59 -10.29 0.01
N GLU A 29 -17.44 -10.77 0.49
CA GLU A 29 -16.25 -10.90 -0.33
C GLU A 29 -16.70 -11.54 -1.64
N GLN A 30 -17.01 -10.70 -2.62
CA GLN A 30 -16.99 -11.17 -3.98
C GLN A 30 -15.58 -11.67 -4.17
N ASN A 31 -15.46 -13.00 -4.28
CA ASN A 31 -14.31 -13.63 -4.89
C ASN A 31 -14.03 -12.86 -6.19
N ALA A 32 -13.23 -11.80 -6.07
CA ALA A 32 -12.55 -11.25 -7.20
C ALA A 32 -11.83 -12.47 -7.78
N GLN A 33 -12.23 -12.91 -8.95
CA GLN A 33 -11.42 -13.84 -9.72
C GLN A 33 -10.06 -13.13 -9.83
N VAL A 34 -9.15 -13.53 -8.92
CA VAL A 34 -7.75 -13.17 -8.99
C VAL A 34 -7.29 -13.69 -10.34
N THR A 35 -7.19 -12.78 -11.29
CA THR A 35 -6.62 -13.11 -12.58
C THR A 35 -5.22 -13.62 -12.32
N ALA A 36 -4.78 -14.61 -13.09
CA ALA A 36 -3.52 -15.32 -12.88
C ALA A 36 -2.27 -14.41 -12.80
N ASP A 37 -2.43 -13.12 -13.05
CA ASP A 37 -1.38 -12.09 -13.01
C ASP A 37 -1.13 -11.47 -11.62
N GLU A 38 -1.95 -11.77 -10.60
CA GLU A 38 -1.80 -11.19 -9.25
C GLU A 38 -1.37 -12.22 -8.21
N LYS A 39 -0.46 -13.11 -8.56
CA LYS A 39 0.09 -14.10 -7.63
C LYS A 39 1.18 -13.56 -6.69
N LEU A 40 1.54 -12.30 -6.79
CA LEU A 40 2.52 -11.69 -5.90
C LEU A 40 1.84 -11.29 -4.60
N GLY A 41 1.82 -12.21 -3.64
CA GLY A 41 1.48 -11.93 -2.26
C GLY A 41 2.75 -11.80 -1.42
N THR A 42 2.72 -10.95 -0.43
CA THR A 42 3.77 -10.92 0.60
C THR A 42 3.43 -11.92 1.70
N LYS A 43 4.41 -12.70 2.10
CA LYS A 43 4.34 -13.52 3.32
C LYS A 43 5.60 -13.26 4.14
N TRP A 44 5.53 -13.52 5.43
CA TRP A 44 6.71 -13.49 6.27
C TRP A 44 7.76 -14.48 5.75
N GLY A 45 8.98 -13.99 5.59
CA GLY A 45 10.13 -14.82 5.27
C GLY A 45 10.62 -15.62 6.46
N ASP A 46 11.76 -16.25 6.30
CA ASP A 46 12.44 -16.96 7.39
C ASP A 46 12.92 -15.97 8.46
N GLU A 47 13.07 -16.45 9.68
CA GLU A 47 13.56 -15.66 10.81
C GLU A 47 14.99 -15.20 10.54
N VAL A 48 15.21 -13.89 10.56
CA VAL A 48 16.55 -13.30 10.47
C VAL A 48 17.00 -12.89 11.86
N THR A 49 18.09 -13.47 12.34
CA THR A 49 18.70 -13.05 13.60
C THR A 49 19.35 -11.69 13.42
N SER A 50 18.78 -10.67 14.06
CA SER A 50 19.39 -9.33 14.08
C SER A 50 19.64 -8.91 15.52
N HIS A 51 20.74 -8.17 15.72
CA HIS A 51 21.01 -7.51 16.99
C HIS A 51 20.17 -6.23 17.06
N VAL A 52 19.18 -6.23 17.95
CA VAL A 52 18.37 -5.03 18.22
C VAL A 52 18.76 -4.46 19.59
N THR A 53 18.84 -3.16 19.68
CA THR A 53 19.04 -2.42 20.93
C THR A 53 17.84 -1.52 21.12
N GLU A 54 17.23 -1.59 22.30
CA GLU A 54 16.16 -0.64 22.65
C GLU A 54 16.74 0.75 22.83
N VAL A 55 16.13 1.70 22.16
CA VAL A 55 16.47 3.13 22.31
C VAL A 55 15.24 3.90 22.74
N ASN A 56 15.42 4.82 23.66
CA ASN A 56 14.35 5.72 24.09
C ASN A 56 14.39 6.95 23.17
N LEU A 57 13.48 6.99 22.22
CA LEU A 57 13.42 8.03 21.21
C LEU A 57 12.19 8.91 21.41
N ALA A 58 12.42 10.22 21.57
CA ALA A 58 11.35 11.20 21.53
C ALA A 58 11.23 11.73 20.08
N ARG A 59 10.06 11.62 19.50
CA ARG A 59 9.77 12.19 18.19
C ARG A 59 9.86 13.69 18.23
N LEU A 60 10.54 14.28 17.27
CA LEU A 60 10.60 15.75 17.09
C LEU A 60 9.35 16.27 16.38
N SER A 61 8.66 15.43 15.63
CA SER A 61 7.44 15.74 14.88
C SER A 61 6.61 14.47 14.71
N ASP A 62 5.29 14.61 14.70
CA ASP A 62 4.36 13.54 14.32
C ASP A 62 4.24 13.38 12.80
N GLN A 63 4.77 14.34 12.03
CA GLN A 63 4.79 14.26 10.58
C GLN A 63 6.09 13.63 10.09
N PRO A 64 6.02 12.72 9.10
CA PRO A 64 7.21 12.12 8.50
C PRO A 64 8.04 13.19 7.80
N ILE A 65 9.37 13.09 7.92
CA ILE A 65 10.31 13.98 7.22
C ILE A 65 10.55 13.55 5.77
N ALA A 66 10.27 12.30 5.44
CA ALA A 66 10.31 11.75 4.09
C ALA A 66 9.38 10.54 3.99
N GLU A 67 8.79 10.36 2.83
CA GLU A 67 7.99 9.20 2.48
C GLU A 67 8.42 8.69 1.12
N SER A 68 8.32 7.38 0.92
CA SER A 68 8.54 6.75 -0.38
C SER A 68 7.62 5.56 -0.55
N GLN A 69 7.19 5.35 -1.77
CA GLN A 69 6.39 4.19 -2.13
C GLN A 69 7.04 3.45 -3.29
N VAL A 70 7.14 2.14 -3.17
CA VAL A 70 7.52 1.25 -4.26
C VAL A 70 6.33 0.37 -4.59
N ARG A 71 5.98 0.32 -5.87
CA ARG A 71 4.95 -0.58 -6.38
C ARG A 71 5.62 -1.80 -7.00
N TYR A 72 5.10 -2.97 -6.75
CA TYR A 72 5.63 -4.20 -7.33
C TYR A 72 4.53 -4.99 -8.04
N ALA A 73 4.90 -5.66 -9.12
CA ALA A 73 4.04 -6.56 -9.85
C ALA A 73 4.87 -7.59 -10.62
N ASN A 74 4.27 -8.71 -10.99
CA ASN A 74 4.87 -9.67 -11.92
C ASN A 74 4.81 -9.12 -13.35
N LYS A 75 5.59 -8.07 -13.56
CA LYS A 75 5.63 -7.31 -14.80
C LYS A 75 7.04 -6.81 -15.04
N GLN A 76 7.49 -6.87 -16.29
CA GLN A 76 8.74 -6.24 -16.68
C GLN A 76 8.51 -4.73 -16.86
N TYR A 77 9.15 -3.95 -16.04
CA TYR A 77 9.20 -2.50 -16.19
C TYR A 77 10.37 -2.10 -17.08
N GLN A 78 10.21 -1.00 -17.79
CA GLN A 78 11.26 -0.41 -18.61
C GLN A 78 11.50 1.02 -18.14
N GLY A 79 12.72 1.50 -18.31
CA GLY A 79 13.07 2.85 -17.94
C GLY A 79 14.42 2.94 -17.21
N LYS A 80 14.63 4.07 -16.53
CA LYS A 80 15.84 4.28 -15.74
C LYS A 80 15.80 3.46 -14.46
N THR A 81 16.83 2.67 -14.22
CA THR A 81 17.00 1.91 -12.98
C THR A 81 17.75 2.71 -11.93
N VAL A 82 17.41 2.49 -10.67
CA VAL A 82 18.11 3.00 -9.50
C VAL A 82 18.28 1.86 -8.49
N ASN A 83 19.37 1.85 -7.76
CA ASN A 83 19.66 0.83 -6.75
C ASN A 83 19.15 1.22 -5.36
N SER A 84 18.90 2.50 -5.14
CA SER A 84 18.38 3.02 -3.88
C SER A 84 17.56 4.28 -4.10
N ILE A 85 16.72 4.58 -3.14
CA ILE A 85 15.92 5.81 -3.06
C ILE A 85 16.54 6.68 -1.97
N SER A 86 16.90 7.90 -2.31
CA SER A 86 17.38 8.89 -1.35
C SER A 86 16.23 9.48 -0.56
N LEU A 87 16.30 9.46 0.76
CA LEU A 87 15.31 9.97 1.68
C LEU A 87 15.87 11.10 2.53
N ALA A 88 15.00 12.00 3.00
CA ALA A 88 15.34 13.11 3.90
C ALA A 88 16.56 13.92 3.40
N ALA A 89 16.56 14.32 2.12
CA ALA A 89 17.64 15.06 1.47
C ALA A 89 19.01 14.34 1.54
N GLY A 90 19.02 13.02 1.37
CA GLY A 90 20.24 12.21 1.35
C GLY A 90 20.74 11.76 2.72
N LYS A 91 20.02 12.08 3.79
CA LYS A 91 20.39 11.62 5.14
C LYS A 91 20.19 10.12 5.34
N MET A 92 19.28 9.56 4.59
CA MET A 92 19.00 8.13 4.57
C MET A 92 18.88 7.62 3.13
N SER A 93 19.13 6.34 2.94
CA SER A 93 18.78 5.63 1.72
C SER A 93 17.95 4.38 2.02
N PHE A 94 17.12 4.04 1.05
CA PHE A 94 16.27 2.85 1.08
C PHE A 94 16.53 2.03 -0.18
N SER A 95 16.73 0.74 -0.01
CA SER A 95 16.88 -0.23 -1.09
C SER A 95 16.10 -1.50 -0.80
N ILE A 96 15.82 -2.26 -1.82
CA ILE A 96 15.24 -3.61 -1.71
C ILE A 96 16.33 -4.59 -2.13
N VAL A 97 16.59 -5.61 -1.32
CA VAL A 97 17.64 -6.60 -1.55
C VAL A 97 17.05 -8.01 -1.47
N ASP A 98 17.74 -8.98 -2.03
CA ASP A 98 17.44 -10.40 -1.85
C ASP A 98 18.07 -10.95 -0.56
N ASP A 99 17.93 -12.25 -0.29
CA ASP A 99 18.46 -12.90 0.91
C ASP A 99 20.01 -12.96 0.92
N ALA A 100 20.64 -12.75 -0.21
CA ALA A 100 22.09 -12.66 -0.34
C ALA A 100 22.64 -11.22 -0.31
N ASP A 101 21.78 -10.25 0.08
CA ASP A 101 22.09 -8.80 0.10
C ASP A 101 22.36 -8.20 -1.29
N HIS A 102 21.94 -8.87 -2.37
CA HIS A 102 22.02 -8.30 -3.69
C HIS A 102 20.85 -7.33 -3.92
N VAL A 103 21.18 -6.15 -4.42
CA VAL A 103 20.16 -5.13 -4.69
C VAL A 103 19.25 -5.55 -5.83
N LEU A 104 17.95 -5.48 -5.58
CA LEU A 104 16.91 -5.60 -6.59
C LEU A 104 16.67 -4.21 -7.20
N PRO A 105 17.05 -4.00 -8.47
CA PRO A 105 16.98 -2.66 -9.07
C PRO A 105 15.55 -2.20 -9.20
N LEU A 106 15.30 -0.94 -8.85
CA LEU A 106 14.02 -0.27 -8.98
C LEU A 106 13.98 0.50 -10.30
N PHE A 107 12.86 0.43 -10.98
CA PHE A 107 12.58 1.27 -12.14
C PHE A 107 11.95 2.58 -11.67
N ARG A 108 12.48 3.70 -12.15
CA ARG A 108 11.96 5.03 -11.83
C ARG A 108 11.25 5.64 -13.03
N ASP A 109 10.01 6.06 -12.78
CA ASP A 109 9.24 6.87 -13.71
C ASP A 109 8.75 8.13 -12.99
N GLY A 110 9.34 9.27 -13.32
CA GLY A 110 9.08 10.52 -12.61
C GLY A 110 9.40 10.41 -11.11
N GLN A 111 8.37 10.48 -10.30
CA GLN A 111 8.42 10.36 -8.83
C GLN A 111 8.07 8.96 -8.33
N SER A 112 7.69 8.05 -9.22
CA SER A 112 7.23 6.70 -8.87
C SER A 112 8.36 5.69 -9.03
N TYR A 113 8.36 4.71 -8.13
CA TYR A 113 9.31 3.60 -8.13
C TYR A 113 8.57 2.27 -8.28
N TYR A 114 9.14 1.37 -9.05
CA TYR A 114 8.55 0.08 -9.38
C TYR A 114 9.58 -1.02 -9.25
N LEU A 115 9.16 -2.16 -8.71
CA LEU A 115 9.93 -3.39 -8.65
C LEU A 115 9.30 -4.43 -9.57
N SER A 116 10.08 -5.02 -10.48
CA SER A 116 9.67 -6.23 -11.20
C SER A 116 9.80 -7.40 -10.26
N GLY A 117 8.69 -7.83 -9.67
CA GLY A 117 8.66 -8.97 -8.77
C GLY A 117 8.59 -10.28 -9.54
N GLN A 118 9.07 -11.35 -8.93
CA GLN A 118 8.97 -12.72 -9.42
C GLN A 118 8.26 -13.56 -8.36
N ASP A 119 7.44 -14.50 -8.80
CA ASP A 119 6.75 -15.40 -7.87
C ASP A 119 7.76 -16.23 -7.06
N GLY A 120 7.60 -16.23 -5.74
CA GLY A 120 8.51 -16.92 -4.81
C GLY A 120 9.85 -16.20 -4.56
N GLN A 121 10.07 -15.02 -5.10
CA GLN A 121 11.27 -14.25 -4.81
C GLN A 121 11.19 -13.65 -3.40
N SER A 122 12.20 -13.94 -2.58
CA SER A 122 12.40 -13.30 -1.29
C SER A 122 12.92 -11.87 -1.47
N TYR A 123 12.59 -11.00 -0.52
CA TYR A 123 13.11 -9.65 -0.49
C TYR A 123 13.20 -9.12 0.94
N GLN A 124 14.09 -8.17 1.14
CA GLN A 124 14.29 -7.46 2.39
C GLN A 124 14.30 -5.96 2.12
N LEU A 125 13.78 -5.20 3.08
CA LEU A 125 13.82 -3.74 3.06
C LEU A 125 15.07 -3.27 3.80
N LYS A 126 16.01 -2.65 3.09
CA LYS A 126 17.29 -2.20 3.65
C LYS A 126 17.30 -0.68 3.74
N TYR A 127 17.50 -0.17 4.95
CA TYR A 127 17.66 1.25 5.24
C TYR A 127 19.09 1.52 5.71
N GLU A 128 19.68 2.57 5.19
CA GLU A 128 21.00 3.03 5.57
C GLU A 128 20.93 4.47 6.06
N ASN A 129 21.47 4.72 7.25
CA ASN A 129 21.60 6.06 7.84
C ASN A 129 22.98 6.61 7.55
N HIS A 130 23.05 7.74 6.85
CA HIS A 130 24.30 8.40 6.45
C HIS A 130 24.70 9.53 7.41
N THR A 131 24.10 9.57 8.60
CA THR A 131 24.34 10.63 9.60
C THR A 131 24.50 10.02 10.99
N ASP A 132 24.89 10.85 11.96
CA ASP A 132 24.94 10.46 13.37
C ASP A 132 23.58 10.65 14.09
N ASN A 133 22.53 11.11 13.37
CA ASN A 133 21.20 11.27 13.95
C ASN A 133 20.44 9.93 13.96
N ILE A 134 19.52 9.80 14.89
CA ILE A 134 18.62 8.65 14.99
C ILE A 134 17.35 8.95 14.18
N PHE A 135 16.91 7.98 13.39
CA PHE A 135 15.66 8.05 12.63
C PHE A 135 14.76 6.89 13.01
N GLU A 136 13.48 7.17 13.12
CA GLU A 136 12.45 6.15 13.17
C GLU A 136 12.00 5.85 11.74
N VAL A 137 11.90 4.58 11.40
CA VAL A 137 11.41 4.11 10.11
C VAL A 137 10.17 3.27 10.34
N VAL A 138 9.09 3.58 9.63
CA VAL A 138 7.88 2.80 9.61
C VAL A 138 7.70 2.26 8.18
N ALA A 139 7.68 0.95 8.04
CA ALA A 139 7.43 0.28 6.78
C ALA A 139 6.10 -0.47 6.84
N SER A 140 5.35 -0.44 5.73
CA SER A 140 4.15 -1.24 5.54
C SER A 140 4.18 -1.91 4.16
N VAL A 141 3.68 -3.13 4.06
CA VAL A 141 3.59 -3.94 2.84
C VAL A 141 2.17 -4.45 2.66
#